data_4b801f6aaf4baca867f864fb89850af1
#
_entry.id   4b801f6aaf4baca867f864fb89850af1
#
_cell.length_a   1.000
_cell.length_b   1.000
_cell.length_c   1.000
_cell.angle_alpha   90.00
_cell.angle_beta   90.00
_cell.angle_gamma   90.00
#
_symmetry.space_group_name_H-M   'P 1'
#
loop_
_entity.id
_entity.type
_entity.pdbx_description
1 polymer ?
#
loop_
_entity_poly.entity_id
_entity_poly.type
_entity_poly.pdbx_seq_one_letter_code
_entity_poly.pdbx_strand_id
1 'polypeptide(L)'
;SMELLELVGLEKSDKRIQGFSRGMKQRLGIAQALLNSPKLLICDEPTSALDPLGRKEILDILLAVREHTTVVFSTHILSDVEKTCDEIGLLHEGKVALHGTIEEIRQIRKSDGFEAEFRNPADSEKALRIWAGGERKGKNLIFFAKQDEKDMASAMQGMSKTGIYPLRMEMREPTLEALFMEVVGR
;
A
#
# COMPACT_ATOMS: atom_id res chain seq x y z
N SER A 1 -10.38 17.93 -26.33
CA SER A 1 -10.06 18.71 -25.09
C SER A 1 -11.19 18.72 -24.07
N MET A 2 -12.48 18.72 -24.49
CA MET A 2 -13.61 18.61 -23.53
C MET A 2 -13.60 17.27 -22.80
N GLU A 3 -13.38 16.18 -23.51
CA GLU A 3 -13.24 14.82 -22.94
C GLU A 3 -12.16 14.74 -21.84
N LEU A 4 -11.04 15.45 -22.03
CA LEU A 4 -9.99 15.49 -21.00
C LEU A 4 -10.41 16.30 -19.76
N LEU A 5 -11.19 17.37 -19.94
CA LEU A 5 -11.74 18.12 -18.80
C LEU A 5 -12.79 17.29 -18.05
N GLU A 6 -13.57 16.49 -18.76
CA GLU A 6 -14.51 15.54 -18.17
C GLU A 6 -13.77 14.45 -17.41
N LEU A 7 -12.73 13.82 -18.00
CA LEU A 7 -11.88 12.83 -17.37
C LEU A 7 -11.31 13.31 -16.04
N VAL A 8 -10.90 14.58 -15.96
CA VAL A 8 -10.32 15.14 -14.74
C VAL A 8 -11.34 15.86 -13.84
N GLY A 9 -12.65 15.80 -14.16
CA GLY A 9 -13.73 16.39 -13.39
C GLY A 9 -13.69 17.91 -13.30
N LEU A 10 -13.27 18.59 -14.38
CA LEU A 10 -13.19 20.04 -14.48
C LEU A 10 -14.10 20.65 -15.57
N GLU A 11 -14.90 19.84 -16.23
CA GLU A 11 -15.76 20.25 -17.35
C GLU A 11 -16.80 21.34 -16.99
N LYS A 12 -17.23 21.37 -15.73
CA LYS A 12 -18.23 22.33 -15.22
C LYS A 12 -17.62 23.49 -14.45
N SER A 13 -16.30 23.70 -14.54
CA SER A 13 -15.65 24.75 -13.77
C SER A 13 -15.60 26.07 -14.54
N ASP A 14 -16.41 27.05 -14.12
CA ASP A 14 -16.38 28.43 -14.64
C ASP A 14 -15.33 29.32 -13.93
N LYS A 15 -14.54 28.75 -13.01
CA LYS A 15 -13.53 29.48 -12.24
C LYS A 15 -12.33 29.78 -13.13
N ARG A 16 -11.75 30.98 -12.96
CA ARG A 16 -10.42 31.27 -13.49
C ARG A 16 -9.38 30.35 -12.84
N ILE A 17 -8.36 29.91 -13.58
CA ILE A 17 -7.28 29.02 -13.10
C ILE A 17 -6.59 29.54 -11.84
N GLN A 18 -6.50 30.87 -11.68
CA GLN A 18 -5.97 31.50 -10.45
C GLN A 18 -6.79 31.12 -9.20
N GLY A 19 -8.11 30.91 -9.36
CA GLY A 19 -9.03 30.51 -8.29
C GLY A 19 -9.16 28.99 -8.09
N PHE A 20 -8.37 28.18 -8.80
CA PHE A 20 -8.39 26.73 -8.64
C PHE A 20 -7.72 26.31 -7.33
N SER A 21 -8.31 25.32 -6.67
CA SER A 21 -7.65 24.63 -5.56
C SER A 21 -6.39 23.90 -6.06
N ARG A 22 -5.54 23.47 -5.13
CA ARG A 22 -4.35 22.69 -5.46
C ARG A 22 -4.70 21.43 -6.26
N GLY A 23 -5.68 20.64 -5.83
CA GLY A 23 -6.15 19.46 -6.54
C GLY A 23 -6.70 19.77 -7.93
N MET A 24 -7.47 20.86 -8.09
CA MET A 24 -7.92 21.29 -9.42
C MET A 24 -6.75 21.65 -10.34
N LYS A 25 -5.72 22.33 -9.84
CA LYS A 25 -4.51 22.66 -10.63
C LYS A 25 -3.76 21.39 -11.03
N GLN A 26 -3.64 20.43 -10.12
CA GLN A 26 -2.99 19.14 -10.39
C GLN A 26 -3.74 18.37 -11.48
N ARG A 27 -5.05 18.25 -11.37
CA ARG A 27 -5.91 17.60 -12.37
C ARG A 27 -5.83 18.30 -13.74
N LEU A 28 -5.83 19.62 -13.76
CA LEU A 28 -5.64 20.39 -15.01
C LEU A 28 -4.26 20.13 -15.63
N GLY A 29 -3.20 20.04 -14.82
CA GLY A 29 -1.85 19.70 -15.29
C GLY A 29 -1.79 18.32 -15.94
N ILE A 30 -2.47 17.33 -15.37
CA ILE A 30 -2.58 15.99 -15.97
C ILE A 30 -3.35 16.06 -17.29
N ALA A 31 -4.50 16.76 -17.34
CA ALA A 31 -5.25 16.94 -18.58
C ALA A 31 -4.41 17.62 -19.66
N GLN A 32 -3.61 18.62 -19.30
CA GLN A 32 -2.69 19.30 -20.21
C GLN A 32 -1.61 18.35 -20.74
N ALA A 33 -1.03 17.51 -19.89
CA ALA A 33 -0.01 16.55 -20.29
C ALA A 33 -0.57 15.47 -21.25
N LEU A 34 -1.87 15.15 -21.12
CA LEU A 34 -2.57 14.16 -21.95
C LEU A 34 -3.07 14.71 -23.30
N LEU A 35 -2.97 16.04 -23.58
CA LEU A 35 -3.55 16.67 -24.77
C LEU A 35 -3.14 16.03 -26.09
N ASN A 36 -1.91 15.53 -26.19
CA ASN A 36 -1.37 14.94 -27.42
C ASN A 36 -1.35 13.41 -27.39
N SER A 37 -2.16 12.78 -26.53
CA SER A 37 -2.23 11.33 -26.38
C SER A 37 -0.84 10.69 -26.25
N PRO A 38 -0.03 11.09 -25.25
CA PRO A 38 1.34 10.63 -25.12
C PRO A 38 1.39 9.14 -24.86
N LYS A 39 2.44 8.45 -25.30
CA LYS A 39 2.70 7.06 -24.95
C LYS A 39 3.23 6.91 -23.51
N LEU A 40 3.83 7.96 -22.96
CA LEU A 40 4.42 8.01 -21.63
C LEU A 40 4.02 9.30 -20.92
N LEU A 41 3.45 9.16 -19.74
CA LEU A 41 3.16 10.24 -18.81
C LEU A 41 4.05 10.09 -17.57
N ILE A 42 4.82 11.12 -17.24
CA ILE A 42 5.65 11.16 -16.03
C ILE A 42 5.09 12.21 -15.08
N CYS A 43 4.80 11.81 -13.84
CA CYS A 43 4.28 12.68 -12.80
C CYS A 43 5.20 12.64 -11.57
N ASP A 44 5.62 13.81 -11.11
CA ASP A 44 6.40 13.93 -9.88
C ASP A 44 5.47 14.27 -8.72
N GLU A 45 5.38 13.37 -7.72
CA GLU A 45 4.55 13.50 -6.52
C GLU A 45 3.10 13.97 -6.79
N PRO A 46 2.34 13.33 -7.71
CA PRO A 46 1.04 13.83 -8.18
C PRO A 46 -0.02 13.92 -7.08
N THR A 47 0.10 13.18 -6.00
CA THR A 47 -0.83 13.15 -4.87
C THR A 47 -0.37 13.96 -3.66
N SER A 48 0.82 14.59 -3.73
CA SER A 48 1.43 15.30 -2.62
C SER A 48 0.59 16.48 -2.14
N ALA A 49 0.45 16.60 -0.80
CA ALA A 49 -0.30 17.66 -0.11
C ALA A 49 -1.75 17.83 -0.59
N LEU A 50 -2.38 16.76 -1.01
CA LEU A 50 -3.82 16.67 -1.21
C LEU A 50 -4.48 15.99 -0.01
N ASP A 51 -5.74 16.33 0.22
CA ASP A 51 -6.60 15.60 1.14
C ASP A 51 -6.90 14.19 0.60
N PRO A 52 -7.42 13.27 1.43
CA PRO A 52 -7.67 11.88 1.00
C PRO A 52 -8.57 11.75 -0.23
N LEU A 53 -9.55 12.65 -0.39
CA LEU A 53 -10.45 12.64 -1.54
C LEU A 53 -9.72 13.08 -2.80
N GLY A 54 -8.99 14.20 -2.75
CA GLY A 54 -8.21 14.70 -3.88
C GLY A 54 -7.11 13.73 -4.32
N ARG A 55 -6.50 13.00 -3.36
CA ARG A 55 -5.55 11.91 -3.68
C ARG A 55 -6.23 10.81 -4.48
N LYS A 56 -7.38 10.33 -4.01
CA LYS A 56 -8.14 9.30 -4.69
C LYS A 56 -8.51 9.73 -6.10
N GLU A 57 -9.01 10.95 -6.29
CA GLU A 57 -9.36 11.50 -7.60
C GLU A 57 -8.17 11.47 -8.58
N ILE A 58 -6.97 11.85 -8.14
CA ILE A 58 -5.76 11.79 -8.97
C ILE A 58 -5.41 10.34 -9.34
N LEU A 59 -5.41 9.43 -8.38
CA LEU A 59 -5.11 8.01 -8.64
C LEU A 59 -6.11 7.37 -9.60
N ASP A 60 -7.41 7.68 -9.45
CA ASP A 60 -8.47 7.20 -10.34
C ASP A 60 -8.24 7.72 -11.79
N ILE A 61 -7.80 8.96 -11.97
CA ILE A 61 -7.43 9.50 -13.28
C ILE A 61 -6.23 8.76 -13.87
N LEU A 62 -5.16 8.53 -13.10
CA LEU A 62 -3.98 7.81 -13.56
C LEU A 62 -4.33 6.37 -13.96
N LEU A 63 -5.19 5.71 -13.19
CA LEU A 63 -5.70 4.38 -13.52
C LEU A 63 -6.55 4.37 -14.82
N ALA A 64 -7.36 5.38 -15.04
CA ALA A 64 -8.20 5.45 -16.23
C ALA A 64 -7.39 5.61 -17.52
N VAL A 65 -6.24 6.28 -17.48
CA VAL A 65 -5.42 6.52 -18.68
C VAL A 65 -4.40 5.42 -18.99
N ARG A 66 -4.15 4.48 -18.04
CA ARG A 66 -3.11 3.46 -18.19
C ARG A 66 -3.33 2.48 -19.34
N GLU A 67 -4.57 2.33 -19.84
CA GLU A 67 -4.86 1.45 -21.00
C GLU A 67 -4.22 1.95 -22.28
N HIS A 68 -3.95 3.25 -22.38
CA HIS A 68 -3.47 3.90 -23.60
C HIS A 68 -2.14 4.64 -23.42
N THR A 69 -1.72 4.85 -22.18
CA THR A 69 -0.54 5.64 -21.82
C THR A 69 0.22 4.92 -20.72
N THR A 70 1.51 4.66 -20.90
CA THR A 70 2.36 4.21 -19.79
C THR A 70 2.49 5.34 -18.78
N VAL A 71 2.11 5.08 -17.53
CA VAL A 71 2.17 6.08 -16.46
C VAL A 71 3.32 5.74 -15.51
N VAL A 72 4.21 6.69 -15.32
CA VAL A 72 5.28 6.63 -14.31
C VAL A 72 5.07 7.78 -13.35
N PHE A 73 4.97 7.50 -12.06
CA PHE A 73 4.89 8.56 -11.07
C PHE A 73 5.77 8.29 -9.86
N SER A 74 6.33 9.36 -9.28
CA SER A 74 7.03 9.28 -8.01
C SER A 74 6.04 9.46 -6.86
N THR A 75 6.27 8.77 -5.75
CA THR A 75 5.54 9.00 -4.50
C THR A 75 6.30 8.43 -3.30
N HIS A 76 6.12 9.04 -2.15
CA HIS A 76 6.55 8.50 -0.85
C HIS A 76 5.42 7.78 -0.11
N ILE A 77 4.24 7.67 -0.73
CA ILE A 77 3.04 7.10 -0.11
C ILE A 77 2.86 5.67 -0.61
N LEU A 78 3.38 4.70 0.14
CA LEU A 78 3.43 3.30 -0.27
C LEU A 78 2.03 2.69 -0.47
N SER A 79 1.02 3.14 0.28
CA SER A 79 -0.36 2.69 0.08
C SER A 79 -0.96 3.10 -1.27
N ASP A 80 -0.47 4.16 -1.90
CA ASP A 80 -0.89 4.54 -3.25
C ASP A 80 -0.26 3.60 -4.28
N VAL A 81 1.03 3.28 -4.09
CA VAL A 81 1.77 2.32 -4.92
C VAL A 81 1.09 0.96 -4.93
N GLU A 82 0.77 0.39 -3.77
CA GLU A 82 0.13 -0.93 -3.63
C GLU A 82 -1.22 -1.04 -4.35
N LYS A 83 -1.93 0.08 -4.49
CA LYS A 83 -3.27 0.11 -5.10
C LYS A 83 -3.28 0.37 -6.59
N THR A 84 -2.23 0.99 -7.13
CA THR A 84 -2.29 1.57 -8.47
C THR A 84 -1.17 1.13 -9.40
N CYS A 85 -0.04 0.65 -8.87
CA CYS A 85 1.11 0.28 -9.67
C CYS A 85 1.10 -1.21 -10.03
N ASP A 86 1.52 -1.53 -11.24
CA ASP A 86 1.80 -2.89 -11.69
C ASP A 86 3.26 -3.27 -11.34
N GLU A 87 4.19 -2.31 -11.52
CA GLU A 87 5.61 -2.42 -11.21
C GLU A 87 6.08 -1.26 -10.35
N ILE A 88 7.08 -1.48 -9.53
CA ILE A 88 7.68 -0.44 -8.70
C ILE A 88 9.20 -0.44 -8.80
N GLY A 89 9.76 0.75 -8.66
CA GLY A 89 11.20 0.96 -8.50
C GLY A 89 11.48 1.73 -7.21
N LEU A 90 12.26 1.13 -6.32
CA LEU A 90 12.70 1.77 -5.08
C LEU A 90 14.01 2.52 -5.33
N LEU A 91 13.97 3.84 -5.15
CA LEU A 91 15.15 4.69 -5.23
C LEU A 91 15.74 4.91 -3.84
N HIS A 92 17.02 4.59 -3.68
CA HIS A 92 17.78 4.87 -2.47
C HIS A 92 19.18 5.37 -2.82
N GLU A 93 19.63 6.48 -2.24
CA GLU A 93 20.93 7.12 -2.49
C GLU A 93 21.25 7.31 -3.99
N GLY A 94 20.23 7.69 -4.78
CA GLY A 94 20.39 7.95 -6.22
C GLY A 94 20.52 6.68 -7.08
N LYS A 95 20.26 5.51 -6.53
CA LYS A 95 20.29 4.22 -7.23
C LYS A 95 18.93 3.52 -7.13
N VAL A 96 18.61 2.70 -8.13
CA VAL A 96 17.48 1.77 -8.03
C VAL A 96 17.93 0.61 -7.16
N ALA A 97 17.45 0.59 -5.90
CA ALA A 97 17.79 -0.45 -4.93
C ALA A 97 16.95 -1.72 -5.12
N LEU A 98 15.76 -1.58 -5.67
CA LEU A 98 14.81 -2.67 -5.92
C LEU A 98 13.93 -2.30 -7.11
N HIS A 99 13.59 -3.28 -7.97
CA HIS A 99 12.67 -3.11 -9.08
C HIS A 99 11.96 -4.42 -9.38
N GLY A 100 10.69 -4.37 -9.71
CA GLY A 100 9.88 -5.52 -10.12
C GLY A 100 8.39 -5.29 -9.91
N THR A 101 7.59 -6.30 -10.17
CA THR A 101 6.16 -6.30 -9.84
C THR A 101 5.94 -6.31 -8.33
N ILE A 102 4.77 -5.89 -7.87
CA ILE A 102 4.44 -5.92 -6.44
C ILE A 102 4.51 -7.36 -5.90
N GLU A 103 4.06 -8.34 -6.69
CA GLU A 103 4.12 -9.75 -6.34
C GLU A 103 5.56 -10.26 -6.19
N GLU A 104 6.44 -9.95 -7.15
CA GLU A 104 7.85 -10.33 -7.09
C GLU A 104 8.53 -9.74 -5.86
N ILE A 105 8.24 -8.47 -5.58
CA ILE A 105 8.82 -7.76 -4.44
C ILE A 105 8.31 -8.33 -3.11
N ARG A 106 7.04 -8.67 -3.00
CA ARG A 106 6.49 -9.36 -1.82
C ARG A 106 7.10 -10.74 -1.60
N GLN A 107 7.46 -11.46 -2.68
CA GLN A 107 8.10 -12.77 -2.59
C GLN A 107 9.55 -12.72 -2.08
N ILE A 108 10.21 -11.56 -2.10
CA ILE A 108 11.56 -11.39 -1.51
C ILE A 108 11.55 -11.76 -0.03
N ARG A 109 10.43 -11.51 0.65
CA ARG A 109 10.19 -11.92 2.04
C ARG A 109 8.89 -12.69 2.13
N LYS A 110 8.98 -13.98 2.45
CA LYS A 110 7.82 -14.89 2.43
C LYS A 110 6.72 -14.53 3.43
N SER A 111 7.05 -13.91 4.54
CA SER A 111 6.11 -13.55 5.60
C SER A 111 6.72 -12.60 6.60
N ASP A 112 5.93 -11.68 7.15
CA ASP A 112 6.29 -10.88 8.33
C ASP A 112 6.03 -11.63 9.64
N GLY A 113 5.33 -12.75 9.58
CA GLY A 113 4.84 -13.52 10.70
C GLY A 113 3.37 -13.85 10.56
N PHE A 114 2.71 -14.13 11.68
CA PHE A 114 1.26 -14.38 11.69
C PHE A 114 0.57 -13.65 12.84
N GLU A 115 -0.72 -13.40 12.67
CA GLU A 115 -1.58 -12.83 13.71
C GLU A 115 -2.56 -13.87 14.23
N ALA A 116 -2.84 -13.79 15.54
CA ALA A 116 -3.87 -14.58 16.19
C ALA A 116 -4.83 -13.65 16.96
N GLU A 117 -6.11 -13.72 16.63
CA GLU A 117 -7.17 -12.97 17.31
C GLU A 117 -7.97 -13.90 18.22
N PHE A 118 -8.22 -13.49 19.45
CA PHE A 118 -8.89 -14.26 20.48
C PHE A 118 -10.22 -13.64 20.88
N ARG A 119 -11.13 -14.45 21.42
CA ARG A 119 -12.45 -14.00 21.88
C ARG A 119 -12.34 -13.03 23.07
N ASN A 120 -11.39 -13.27 23.96
CA ASN A 120 -11.20 -12.48 25.18
C ASN A 120 -9.72 -12.28 25.52
N PRO A 121 -9.38 -11.27 26.35
CA PRO A 121 -8.00 -11.01 26.73
C PRO A 121 -7.32 -12.13 27.52
N ALA A 122 -8.08 -12.92 28.27
CA ALA A 122 -7.50 -13.99 29.10
C ALA A 122 -6.93 -15.12 28.22
N ASP A 123 -7.58 -15.45 27.11
CA ASP A 123 -7.08 -16.44 26.15
C ASP A 123 -5.86 -15.92 25.40
N SER A 124 -5.81 -14.63 25.06
CA SER A 124 -4.63 -14.01 24.45
C SER A 124 -3.43 -14.03 25.42
N GLU A 125 -3.63 -13.77 26.71
CA GLU A 125 -2.57 -13.87 27.72
C GLU A 125 -2.03 -15.29 27.90
N LYS A 126 -2.91 -16.28 27.92
CA LYS A 126 -2.50 -17.69 27.98
C LYS A 126 -1.71 -18.09 26.73
N ALA A 127 -2.16 -17.66 25.53
CA ALA A 127 -1.45 -17.94 24.29
C ALA A 127 -0.04 -17.35 24.27
N LEU A 128 0.16 -16.11 24.75
CA LEU A 128 1.49 -15.50 24.92
C LEU A 128 2.43 -16.28 25.85
N ARG A 129 1.88 -16.94 26.88
CA ARG A 129 2.69 -17.76 27.79
C ARG A 129 3.11 -19.09 27.16
N ILE A 130 2.29 -19.62 26.27
CA ILE A 130 2.55 -20.90 25.60
C ILE A 130 3.49 -20.71 24.42
N TRP A 131 3.33 -19.63 23.68
CA TRP A 131 4.10 -19.31 22.49
C TRP A 131 4.90 -18.03 22.72
N ALA A 132 6.18 -18.20 23.04
CA ALA A 132 7.09 -17.08 23.27
C ALA A 132 7.34 -16.28 21.98
N GLY A 133 7.52 -14.96 22.11
CA GLY A 133 7.84 -14.07 20.99
C GLY A 133 6.63 -13.39 20.35
N GLY A 134 5.41 -13.62 20.87
CA GLY A 134 4.25 -12.86 20.47
C GLY A 134 4.25 -11.44 21.03
N GLU A 135 3.84 -10.47 20.22
CA GLU A 135 3.67 -9.08 20.60
C GLU A 135 2.18 -8.71 20.60
N ARG A 136 1.72 -8.12 21.68
CA ARG A 136 0.32 -7.69 21.77
C ARG A 136 0.08 -6.44 20.91
N LYS A 137 -0.80 -6.54 19.91
CA LYS A 137 -1.20 -5.41 19.05
C LYS A 137 -2.54 -4.79 19.46
N GLY A 138 -3.27 -5.42 20.40
CA GLY A 138 -4.57 -4.96 20.90
C GLY A 138 -5.01 -5.77 22.12
N LYS A 139 -6.28 -5.60 22.56
CA LYS A 139 -6.79 -6.35 23.71
C LYS A 139 -6.79 -7.86 23.48
N ASN A 140 -7.10 -8.29 22.26
CA ASN A 140 -7.31 -9.70 21.92
C ASN A 140 -6.44 -10.15 20.73
N LEU A 141 -5.56 -9.29 20.20
CA LEU A 141 -4.74 -9.54 19.02
C LEU A 141 -3.28 -9.68 19.41
N ILE A 142 -2.65 -10.77 18.96
CA ILE A 142 -1.23 -11.05 19.12
C ILE A 142 -0.61 -11.17 17.75
N PHE A 143 0.54 -10.55 17.56
CA PHE A 143 1.38 -10.70 16.38
C PHE A 143 2.66 -11.45 16.73
N PHE A 144 2.99 -12.45 15.92
CA PHE A 144 4.20 -13.26 16.01
C PHE A 144 5.11 -12.93 14.84
N ALA A 145 6.11 -12.10 15.08
CA ALA A 145 7.00 -11.60 14.04
C ALA A 145 8.00 -12.67 13.58
N LYS A 146 8.37 -12.63 12.29
CA LYS A 146 9.41 -13.49 11.67
C LYS A 146 9.12 -14.99 11.80
N GLN A 147 7.86 -15.36 11.85
CA GLN A 147 7.39 -16.74 11.94
C GLN A 147 6.83 -17.18 10.57
N ASP A 148 7.03 -18.43 10.21
CA ASP A 148 6.52 -19.01 8.97
C ASP A 148 5.22 -19.83 9.17
N GLU A 149 4.73 -20.43 8.09
CA GLU A 149 3.54 -21.28 8.13
C GLU A 149 3.67 -22.50 9.06
N LYS A 150 4.89 -23.05 9.21
CA LYS A 150 5.15 -24.17 10.09
C LYS A 150 5.07 -23.74 11.55
N ASP A 151 5.57 -22.55 11.84
CA ASP A 151 5.47 -21.96 13.16
C ASP A 151 4.00 -21.67 13.52
N MET A 152 3.23 -21.12 12.60
CA MET A 152 1.78 -20.93 12.79
C MET A 152 1.06 -22.25 13.04
N ALA A 153 1.35 -23.30 12.26
CA ALA A 153 0.77 -24.63 12.45
C ALA A 153 1.13 -25.22 13.83
N SER A 154 2.39 -25.04 14.25
CA SER A 154 2.87 -25.48 15.57
C SER A 154 2.18 -24.72 16.71
N ALA A 155 1.99 -23.39 16.53
CA ALA A 155 1.25 -22.57 17.47
C ALA A 155 -0.22 -23.01 17.60
N MET A 156 -0.89 -23.30 16.47
CA MET A 156 -2.26 -23.81 16.47
C MET A 156 -2.39 -25.13 17.25
N GLN A 157 -1.44 -26.07 17.01
CA GLN A 157 -1.43 -27.35 17.74
C GLN A 157 -1.19 -27.14 19.26
N GLY A 158 -0.27 -26.25 19.63
CA GLY A 158 0.01 -25.92 21.02
C GLY A 158 -1.19 -25.31 21.73
N MET A 159 -1.86 -24.36 21.10
CA MET A 159 -3.06 -23.71 21.61
C MET A 159 -4.21 -24.72 21.75
N SER A 160 -4.44 -25.56 20.75
CA SER A 160 -5.48 -26.59 20.78
C SER A 160 -5.32 -27.56 21.94
N LYS A 161 -4.08 -28.03 22.22
CA LYS A 161 -3.78 -28.93 23.35
C LYS A 161 -4.08 -28.31 24.71
N THR A 162 -4.07 -27.01 24.81
CA THR A 162 -4.35 -26.26 26.04
C THR A 162 -5.79 -25.73 26.12
N GLY A 163 -6.62 -26.06 25.15
CA GLY A 163 -8.03 -25.63 25.08
C GLY A 163 -8.20 -24.15 24.73
N ILE A 164 -7.20 -23.54 24.11
CA ILE A 164 -7.27 -22.15 23.64
C ILE A 164 -7.56 -22.17 22.13
N TYR A 165 -8.61 -21.48 21.72
CA TYR A 165 -9.04 -21.44 20.34
C TYR A 165 -9.09 -20.00 19.86
N PRO A 166 -8.18 -19.58 18.95
CA PRO A 166 -8.25 -18.27 18.32
C PRO A 166 -9.50 -18.19 17.42
N LEU A 167 -10.07 -17.01 17.30
CA LEU A 167 -11.16 -16.73 16.36
C LEU A 167 -10.64 -16.69 14.93
N ARG A 168 -9.42 -16.21 14.75
CA ARG A 168 -8.74 -16.08 13.47
C ARG A 168 -7.23 -16.25 13.68
N MET A 169 -6.61 -16.97 12.75
CA MET A 169 -5.15 -16.97 12.57
C MET A 169 -4.85 -16.77 11.11
N GLU A 170 -3.99 -15.85 10.80
CA GLU A 170 -3.60 -15.56 9.41
C GLU A 170 -2.13 -15.18 9.30
N MET A 171 -1.50 -15.61 8.21
CA MET A 171 -0.17 -15.13 7.84
C MET A 171 -0.26 -13.67 7.43
N ARG A 172 0.70 -12.86 7.87
CA ARG A 172 0.83 -11.47 7.43
C ARG A 172 1.80 -11.39 6.27
N GLU A 173 1.28 -10.91 5.15
CA GLU A 173 2.15 -10.53 4.02
C GLU A 173 3.01 -9.33 4.43
N PRO A 174 4.28 -9.29 4.00
CA PRO A 174 5.13 -8.14 4.22
C PRO A 174 4.53 -6.92 3.52
N THR A 175 4.46 -5.82 4.25
CA THR A 175 4.09 -4.53 3.65
C THR A 175 5.26 -3.97 2.85
N LEU A 176 4.99 -3.16 1.83
CA LEU A 176 6.06 -2.45 1.10
C LEU A 176 6.89 -1.57 2.05
N GLU A 177 6.28 -1.04 3.12
CA GLU A 177 7.00 -0.27 4.14
C GLU A 177 8.05 -1.12 4.87
N ALA A 178 7.70 -2.34 5.27
CA ALA A 178 8.65 -3.25 5.95
C ALA A 178 9.79 -3.64 5.02
N LEU A 179 9.49 -3.91 3.74
CA LEU A 179 10.50 -4.20 2.72
C LEU A 179 11.39 -2.98 2.43
N PHE A 180 10.80 -1.78 2.34
CA PHE A 180 11.53 -0.52 2.20
C PHE A 180 12.54 -0.34 3.35
N MET A 181 12.07 -0.45 4.59
CA MET A 181 12.94 -0.30 5.77
C MET A 181 14.08 -1.33 5.82
N GLU A 182 13.85 -2.54 5.32
CA GLU A 182 14.90 -3.56 5.24
C GLU A 182 15.96 -3.23 4.19
N VAL A 183 15.55 -2.69 3.04
CA VAL A 183 16.47 -2.32 1.94
C VAL A 183 17.29 -1.08 2.30
N VAL A 184 16.65 -0.09 2.93
CA VAL A 184 17.28 1.19 3.32
C VAL A 184 18.10 1.06 4.61
N GLY A 185 17.74 0.13 5.49
CA GLY A 185 18.41 -0.08 6.78
C GLY A 185 19.66 -0.95 6.72
N ARG A 186 20.04 -1.44 5.52
CA ARG A 186 21.28 -2.17 5.24
C ARG A 186 22.38 -1.23 4.80
#